data_6af8f7a2b9373af6cdef40ed125cd094
#
_entry.id   6af8f7a2b9373af6cdef40ed125cd094
#
_cell.length_a   1.000
_cell.length_b   1.000
_cell.length_c   1.000
_cell.angle_alpha   90.00
_cell.angle_beta   90.00
_cell.angle_gamma   90.00
#
_symmetry.space_group_name_H-M   'P 1'
#
loop_
_entity.id
_entity.type
_entity.pdbx_description
1 polymer ?
#
loop_
_entity_poly.entity_id
_entity_poly.type
_entity_poly.pdbx_seq_one_letter_code
_entity_poly.pdbx_strand_id
1 'polypeptide(L)'
;MSYTREVLHDMGKEYSEAVTEHEINIFVKYIGQGILKHASMGAKKISFPLLERSLPLSHLPNGNLNRYDPGPIPYVYLPEILKKLKVFFPDTEFMPGDEFLWINWS
;
A
#
# COMPACT_ATOMS: atom_id res chain seq x y z
N MET A 1 -31.55 22.87 -7.25
CA MET A 1 -30.33 22.04 -7.37
C MET A 1 -30.74 20.59 -7.56
N SER A 2 -30.34 19.97 -8.64
CA SER A 2 -30.71 18.59 -8.92
C SER A 2 -29.47 17.70 -8.83
N TYR A 3 -29.59 16.54 -8.21
CA TYR A 3 -28.54 15.54 -8.12
C TYR A 3 -28.79 14.49 -9.21
N THR A 4 -28.11 14.66 -10.34
CA THR A 4 -28.19 13.71 -11.44
C THR A 4 -27.42 12.43 -11.10
N ARG A 5 -27.63 11.39 -11.89
CA ARG A 5 -26.90 10.13 -11.74
C ARG A 5 -25.38 10.35 -11.88
N GLU A 6 -24.96 11.21 -12.79
CA GLU A 6 -23.55 11.53 -12.99
C GLU A 6 -22.94 12.19 -11.76
N VAL A 7 -23.65 13.17 -11.18
CA VAL A 7 -23.17 13.85 -9.98
C VAL A 7 -23.00 12.86 -8.82
N LEU A 8 -23.96 11.95 -8.65
CA LEU A 8 -23.92 10.95 -7.60
C LEU A 8 -22.75 9.97 -7.81
N HIS A 9 -22.50 9.57 -9.04
CA HIS A 9 -21.35 8.71 -9.38
C HIS A 9 -20.03 9.42 -9.11
N ASP A 10 -19.91 10.69 -9.46
CA ASP A 10 -18.70 11.46 -9.23
C ASP A 10 -18.40 11.63 -7.74
N MET A 11 -19.43 11.84 -6.92
CA MET A 11 -19.28 11.90 -5.47
C MET A 11 -18.75 10.59 -4.89
N GLY A 12 -19.27 9.45 -5.33
CA GLY A 12 -18.81 8.14 -4.92
C GLY A 12 -17.38 7.85 -5.38
N LYS A 13 -17.04 8.29 -6.58
CA LYS A 13 -15.68 8.14 -7.12
C LYS A 13 -14.66 8.91 -6.30
N GLU A 14 -14.95 10.18 -5.97
CA GLU A 14 -14.08 11.00 -5.13
C GLU A 14 -13.85 10.35 -3.76
N TYR A 15 -14.91 9.83 -3.16
CA TYR A 15 -14.82 9.13 -1.88
C TYR A 15 -13.92 7.89 -1.99
N SER A 16 -14.12 7.07 -3.03
CA SER A 16 -13.32 5.85 -3.25
C SER A 16 -11.85 6.18 -3.47
N GLU A 17 -11.53 7.24 -4.22
CA GLU A 17 -10.16 7.68 -4.45
C GLU A 17 -9.52 8.16 -3.15
N ALA A 18 -10.25 8.91 -2.34
CA ALA A 18 -9.74 9.39 -1.05
C ALA A 18 -9.47 8.24 -0.08
N VAL A 19 -10.34 7.24 -0.02
CA VAL A 19 -10.14 6.04 0.81
C VAL A 19 -8.94 5.25 0.34
N THR A 20 -8.80 5.04 -0.98
CA THR A 20 -7.68 4.33 -1.56
C THR A 20 -6.35 5.03 -1.28
N GLU A 21 -6.30 6.35 -1.44
CA GLU A 21 -5.11 7.15 -1.14
C GLU A 21 -4.73 7.04 0.34
N HIS A 22 -5.71 7.09 1.22
CA HIS A 22 -5.49 6.94 2.66
C HIS A 22 -4.90 5.57 3.00
N GLU A 23 -5.43 4.51 2.41
CA GLU A 23 -4.94 3.15 2.63
C GLU A 23 -3.52 2.96 2.08
N ILE A 24 -3.25 3.48 0.89
CA ILE A 24 -1.91 3.46 0.30
C ILE A 24 -0.91 4.14 1.23
N ASN A 25 -1.27 5.30 1.78
CA ASN A 25 -0.40 6.03 2.69
C ASN A 25 -0.12 5.28 4.00
N ILE A 26 -1.10 4.52 4.49
CA ILE A 26 -0.91 3.64 5.66
C ILE A 26 0.16 2.59 5.35
N PHE A 27 0.08 1.93 4.20
CA PHE A 27 1.07 0.94 3.79
C PHE A 27 2.45 1.55 3.58
N VAL A 28 2.53 2.70 2.91
CA VAL A 28 3.80 3.41 2.69
C VAL A 28 4.49 3.71 4.01
N LYS A 29 3.74 4.23 4.96
CA LYS A 29 4.28 4.56 6.30
C LYS A 29 4.72 3.31 7.05
N TYR A 30 3.90 2.27 7.04
CA TYR A 30 4.20 1.00 7.71
C TYR A 30 5.47 0.35 7.15
N ILE A 31 5.57 0.24 5.82
CA ILE A 31 6.73 -0.34 5.16
C ILE A 31 7.98 0.51 5.39
N GLY A 32 7.86 1.83 5.27
CA GLY A 32 8.97 2.74 5.51
C GLY A 32 9.52 2.64 6.92
N GLN A 33 8.65 2.57 7.91
CA GLN A 33 9.06 2.38 9.31
C GLN A 33 9.72 1.02 9.52
N GLY A 34 9.24 -0.03 8.86
CA GLY A 34 9.85 -1.35 8.90
C GLY A 34 11.26 -1.35 8.32
N ILE A 35 11.48 -0.68 7.20
CA ILE A 35 12.81 -0.53 6.59
C ILE A 35 13.76 0.17 7.56
N LEU A 36 13.35 1.30 8.11
CA LEU A 36 14.18 2.07 9.03
C LEU A 36 14.51 1.29 10.29
N LYS A 37 13.53 0.60 10.86
CA LYS A 37 13.72 -0.21 12.06
C LYS A 37 14.72 -1.33 11.82
N HIS A 38 14.57 -2.10 10.74
CA HIS A 38 15.46 -3.21 10.44
C HIS A 38 16.84 -2.73 10.03
N ALA A 39 16.94 -1.62 9.31
CA ALA A 39 18.23 -1.03 8.97
C ALA A 39 18.99 -0.60 10.23
N SER A 40 18.31 -0.02 11.22
CA SER A 40 18.92 0.37 12.49
C SER A 40 19.40 -0.84 13.31
N MET A 41 18.86 -2.02 13.04
CA MET A 41 19.26 -3.28 13.68
C MET A 41 20.36 -4.02 12.90
N GLY A 42 20.88 -3.43 11.83
CA GLY A 42 21.93 -4.04 11.02
C GLY A 42 21.46 -4.91 9.88
N ALA A 43 20.15 -5.03 9.68
CA ALA A 43 19.61 -5.79 8.54
C ALA A 43 19.83 -5.03 7.24
N LYS A 44 19.90 -5.78 6.13
CA LYS A 44 20.11 -5.23 4.78
C LYS A 44 18.97 -5.56 3.84
N LYS A 45 17.97 -6.29 4.32
CA LYS A 45 16.80 -6.69 3.55
C LYS A 45 15.62 -6.97 4.49
N ILE A 46 14.41 -6.88 3.93
CA ILE A 46 13.18 -7.20 4.64
C ILE A 46 12.15 -7.68 3.60
N SER A 47 11.14 -8.41 4.04
CA SER A 47 10.03 -8.81 3.19
C SER A 47 8.70 -8.51 3.88
N PHE A 48 7.69 -8.23 3.07
CA PHE A 48 6.33 -7.99 3.53
C PHE A 48 5.37 -8.90 2.76
N PRO A 49 4.36 -9.49 3.42
CA PRO A 49 3.42 -10.37 2.74
C PRO A 49 2.52 -9.59 1.79
N LEU A 50 2.23 -10.20 0.64
CA LEU A 50 1.30 -9.67 -0.35
C LEU A 50 -0.03 -10.40 -0.23
N LEU A 51 -1.13 -9.66 -0.44
CA LEU A 51 -2.46 -10.26 -0.48
C LEU A 51 -2.59 -11.08 -1.76
N GLU A 52 -3.27 -12.23 -1.68
CA GLU A 52 -3.45 -13.11 -2.82
C GLU A 52 -4.20 -12.41 -3.97
N ARG A 53 -3.68 -12.53 -5.20
CA ARG A 53 -4.25 -11.86 -6.38
C ARG A 53 -5.66 -12.32 -6.73
N SER A 54 -5.98 -13.56 -6.42
CA SER A 54 -7.27 -14.17 -6.75
C SER A 54 -8.40 -13.77 -5.82
N LEU A 55 -8.10 -13.02 -4.73
CA LEU A 55 -9.12 -12.60 -3.78
C LEU A 55 -10.07 -11.58 -4.41
N PRO A 56 -11.40 -11.72 -4.14
CA PRO A 56 -12.39 -10.74 -4.61
C PRO A 56 -12.11 -9.34 -4.06
N LEU A 57 -12.55 -8.32 -4.80
CA LEU A 57 -12.41 -6.92 -4.37
C LEU A 57 -13.06 -6.66 -3.01
N SER A 58 -14.08 -7.44 -2.65
CA SER A 58 -14.74 -7.33 -1.34
C SER A 58 -13.81 -7.64 -0.16
N HIS A 59 -12.70 -8.32 -0.39
CA HIS A 59 -11.70 -8.64 0.63
C HIS A 59 -10.62 -7.56 0.76
N LEU A 60 -10.64 -6.54 -0.11
CA LEU A 60 -9.70 -5.43 -0.02
C LEU A 60 -10.08 -4.52 1.16
N PRO A 61 -9.08 -3.86 1.78
CA PRO A 61 -9.36 -2.88 2.81
C PRO A 61 -10.28 -1.76 2.29
N ASN A 62 -11.13 -1.24 3.16
CA ASN A 62 -12.10 -0.19 2.82
C ASN A 62 -12.05 0.99 3.80
N GLY A 63 -10.87 1.36 4.23
CA GLY A 63 -10.66 2.48 5.15
C GLY A 63 -10.52 2.07 6.62
N ASN A 64 -10.64 0.77 6.93
CA ASN A 64 -10.57 0.26 8.30
C ASN A 64 -9.22 -0.38 8.65
N LEU A 65 -8.16 -0.01 7.93
CA LEU A 65 -6.83 -0.56 8.18
C LEU A 65 -6.27 -0.11 9.52
N ASN A 66 -5.64 -1.05 10.22
CA ASN A 66 -4.85 -0.73 11.40
C ASN A 66 -3.53 -0.09 10.97
N ARG A 67 -3.22 1.10 11.49
CA ARG A 67 -2.01 1.84 11.16
C ARG A 67 -0.73 1.14 11.59
N TYR A 68 -0.80 0.31 12.64
CA TYR A 68 0.37 -0.38 13.18
C TYR A 68 0.59 -1.76 12.56
N ASP A 69 -0.46 -2.36 12.04
CA ASP A 69 -0.40 -3.65 11.37
C ASP A 69 -1.53 -3.73 10.32
N PRO A 70 -1.31 -3.15 9.14
CA PRO A 70 -2.34 -3.14 8.10
C PRO A 70 -2.54 -4.50 7.41
N GLY A 71 -1.70 -5.49 7.73
CA GLY A 71 -1.80 -6.82 7.13
C GLY A 71 -1.14 -6.92 5.75
N PRO A 72 -1.50 -7.96 4.97
CA PRO A 72 -0.91 -8.15 3.64
C PRO A 72 -1.20 -6.99 2.69
N ILE A 73 -0.23 -6.67 1.83
CA ILE A 73 -0.35 -5.58 0.87
C ILE A 73 -1.26 -5.99 -0.29
N PRO A 74 -2.35 -5.25 -0.57
CA PRO A 74 -3.18 -5.54 -1.74
C PRO A 74 -2.40 -5.30 -3.04
N TYR A 75 -2.49 -6.25 -3.96
CA TYR A 75 -1.73 -6.18 -5.21
C TYR A 75 -2.05 -4.95 -6.05
N VAL A 76 -3.33 -4.51 -6.00
CA VAL A 76 -3.78 -3.34 -6.76
C VAL A 76 -3.15 -2.03 -6.27
N TYR A 77 -2.68 -1.97 -5.02
CA TYR A 77 -2.04 -0.78 -4.45
C TYR A 77 -0.51 -0.79 -4.66
N LEU A 78 0.05 -1.94 -5.02
CA LEU A 78 1.50 -2.13 -5.05
C LEU A 78 2.24 -1.12 -5.94
N PRO A 79 1.82 -0.84 -7.19
CA PRO A 79 2.53 0.14 -8.02
C PRO A 79 2.64 1.51 -7.39
N GLU A 80 1.56 2.01 -6.80
CA GLU A 80 1.55 3.32 -6.14
C GLU A 80 2.38 3.32 -4.85
N ILE A 81 2.32 2.24 -4.08
CA ILE A 81 3.13 2.09 -2.87
C ILE A 81 4.61 2.14 -3.23
N LEU A 82 5.03 1.38 -4.24
CA LEU A 82 6.44 1.36 -4.69
C LEU A 82 6.88 2.71 -5.21
N LYS A 83 6.03 3.40 -5.95
CA LYS A 83 6.33 4.73 -6.48
C LYS A 83 6.61 5.72 -5.34
N LYS A 84 5.79 5.71 -4.30
CA LYS A 84 5.95 6.58 -3.14
C LYS A 84 7.18 6.19 -2.30
N LEU A 85 7.43 4.90 -2.12
CA LEU A 85 8.60 4.42 -1.37
C LEU A 85 9.91 4.78 -2.05
N LYS A 86 9.97 4.75 -3.38
CA LYS A 86 11.17 5.12 -4.13
C LYS A 86 11.56 6.59 -3.95
N VAL A 87 10.61 7.45 -3.64
CA VAL A 87 10.91 8.86 -3.33
C VAL A 87 11.72 8.97 -2.03
N PHE A 88 11.38 8.13 -1.01
CA PHE A 88 12.07 8.14 0.27
C PHE A 88 13.31 7.26 0.30
N PHE A 89 13.35 6.21 -0.51
CA PHE A 89 14.43 5.22 -0.54
C PHE A 89 14.91 4.99 -1.98
N PRO A 90 15.55 6.00 -2.60
CA PRO A 90 15.91 5.92 -4.02
C PRO A 90 16.96 4.85 -4.35
N ASP A 91 17.81 4.49 -3.38
CA ASP A 91 18.88 3.49 -3.58
C ASP A 91 18.48 2.09 -3.12
N THR A 92 17.23 1.89 -2.80
CA THR A 92 16.71 0.61 -2.32
C THR A 92 16.02 -0.15 -3.46
N GLU A 93 16.28 -1.45 -3.52
CA GLU A 93 15.70 -2.34 -4.52
C GLU A 93 14.40 -2.93 -4.00
N PHE A 94 13.34 -2.81 -4.80
CA PHE A 94 12.02 -3.37 -4.47
C PHE A 94 11.69 -4.46 -5.49
N MET A 95 11.53 -5.71 -5.00
CA MET A 95 11.29 -6.87 -5.84
C MET A 95 9.97 -7.54 -5.47
N PRO A 96 8.86 -7.20 -6.16
CA PRO A 96 7.58 -7.87 -5.90
C PRO A 96 7.60 -9.31 -6.40
N GLY A 97 7.32 -10.24 -5.49
CA GLY A 97 7.17 -11.66 -5.82
C GLY A 97 5.70 -12.05 -5.87
N ASP A 98 5.42 -13.35 -5.79
CA ASP A 98 4.05 -13.86 -5.79
C ASP A 98 3.39 -13.77 -4.41
N GLU A 99 4.15 -14.01 -3.36
CA GLU A 99 3.64 -14.04 -1.98
C GLU A 99 4.23 -12.93 -1.10
N PHE A 100 5.39 -12.40 -1.47
CA PHE A 100 6.10 -11.41 -0.66
C PHE A 100 6.68 -10.29 -1.53
N LEU A 101 6.68 -9.10 -0.97
CA LEU A 101 7.47 -7.98 -1.49
C LEU A 101 8.84 -8.02 -0.81
N TRP A 102 9.88 -8.25 -1.58
CA TRP A 102 11.25 -8.26 -1.09
C TRP A 102 11.87 -6.87 -1.26
N ILE A 103 12.53 -6.39 -0.21
CA ILE A 103 13.18 -5.08 -0.21
C ILE A 103 14.62 -5.27 0.23
N ASN A 104 15.56 -4.75 -0.57
CA ASN A 104 17.00 -4.93 -0.36
C ASN A 104 17.72 -3.59 -0.51
N TRP A 105 18.55 -3.26 0.50
CA TRP A 105 19.37 -2.05 0.50
C TRP A 105 20.84 -2.34 0.78
N SER A 106 21.26 -3.57 0.55
CA SER A 106 22.66 -3.99 0.72
C SER A 106 23.60 -3.35 -0.28
#